data_ac64cfd2784843aa15ead1b018fe78cf
#
_entry.id   ac64cfd2784843aa15ead1b018fe78cf
#
_cell.length_a   1.000
_cell.length_b   1.000
_cell.length_c   1.000
_cell.angle_alpha   90.00
_cell.angle_beta   90.00
_cell.angle_gamma   90.00
#
_symmetry.space_group_name_H-M   'P 1'
#
loop_
_entity.id
_entity.type
_entity.pdbx_description
1 polymer ?
#
loop_
_entity_poly.entity_id
_entity_poly.type
_entity_poly.pdbx_seq_one_letter_code
_entity_poly.pdbx_strand_id
1 'polypeptide(L)'
;AGKVQKDITHLHAFIGYCPVIFALPALHEINNSPVIETLFSSQRLSEGESYHGAQVMATLIFIRLAVQSSAGGSFFYFEAIHGKHRFTTAFHQGAGQLYNRLYNRVPGNVFLKGNLFKQVQIAYALARKICLITVERQGLYNLFPTDLHGMVTNGYYIISLRNGGMACEQVMQTKRIVLSEMHSSAYRQVYGLGKNHMQPMKDITTFPFGAETSN
;
A
#
# COMPACT_ATOMS: atom_id res chain seq x y z
N ALA A 1 -18.06 27.24 6.02
CA ALA A 1 -17.93 26.41 4.82
C ALA A 1 -17.94 24.95 5.26
N GLY A 2 -18.87 24.14 4.77
CA GLY A 2 -18.94 22.73 5.08
C GLY A 2 -17.69 21.99 4.51
N LYS A 3 -17.16 21.02 5.25
CA LYS A 3 -16.09 20.14 4.73
C LYS A 3 -16.67 19.30 3.60
N VAL A 4 -16.09 19.36 2.42
CA VAL A 4 -16.43 18.49 1.31
C VAL A 4 -15.91 17.09 1.62
N GLN A 5 -16.76 16.08 1.47
CA GLN A 5 -16.38 14.67 1.64
C GLN A 5 -16.47 13.94 0.31
N LYS A 6 -15.51 13.07 0.03
CA LYS A 6 -15.45 12.23 -1.18
C LYS A 6 -15.11 10.80 -0.79
N ASP A 7 -15.86 9.85 -1.31
CA ASP A 7 -15.51 8.44 -1.19
C ASP A 7 -14.30 8.13 -2.08
N ILE A 8 -13.21 7.68 -1.47
CA ILE A 8 -11.96 7.32 -2.13
C ILE A 8 -11.64 5.82 -2.01
N THR A 9 -12.59 5.01 -1.59
CA THR A 9 -12.40 3.56 -1.32
C THR A 9 -11.74 2.83 -2.50
N HIS A 10 -12.10 3.19 -3.73
CA HIS A 10 -11.56 2.57 -4.95
C HIS A 10 -10.63 3.50 -5.74
N LEU A 11 -10.29 4.66 -5.19
CA LEU A 11 -9.50 5.69 -5.87
C LEU A 11 -8.10 5.86 -5.30
N HIS A 12 -7.77 5.14 -4.24
CA HIS A 12 -6.46 5.27 -3.59
C HIS A 12 -5.57 4.06 -3.87
N ALA A 13 -4.26 4.29 -3.93
CA ALA A 13 -3.25 3.26 -3.85
C ALA A 13 -2.43 3.44 -2.58
N PHE A 14 -2.33 2.41 -1.75
CA PHE A 14 -1.41 2.38 -0.60
C PHE A 14 -0.04 1.95 -1.10
N ILE A 15 0.95 2.84 -1.02
CA ILE A 15 2.26 2.66 -1.65
C ILE A 15 3.44 2.81 -0.70
N GLY A 16 3.21 3.07 0.57
CA GLY A 16 4.27 3.12 1.57
C GLY A 16 3.74 2.91 2.97
N TYR A 17 4.47 2.15 3.79
CA TYR A 17 4.06 1.91 5.18
C TYR A 17 4.99 2.55 6.22
N CYS A 18 6.17 2.96 5.83
CA CYS A 18 7.12 3.60 6.75
C CYS A 18 7.96 4.65 5.99
N PRO A 19 7.40 5.85 5.81
CA PRO A 19 6.10 6.38 6.26
C PRO A 19 4.89 5.77 5.53
N VAL A 20 3.69 5.99 6.09
CA VAL A 20 2.43 5.60 5.41
C VAL A 20 2.16 6.59 4.29
N ILE A 21 2.15 6.10 3.05
CA ILE A 21 1.93 6.92 1.86
C ILE A 21 0.76 6.38 1.05
N PHE A 22 -0.15 7.29 0.69
CA PHE A 22 -1.23 7.03 -0.26
C PHE A 22 -1.02 7.86 -1.51
N ALA A 23 -1.31 7.27 -2.67
CA ALA A 23 -1.48 7.99 -3.92
C ALA A 23 -2.97 8.13 -4.22
N LEU A 24 -3.40 9.33 -4.60
CA LEU A 24 -4.76 9.67 -4.96
C LEU A 24 -4.78 10.40 -6.31
N PRO A 25 -5.79 10.18 -7.16
CA PRO A 25 -5.95 11.02 -8.36
C PRO A 25 -6.15 12.47 -7.97
N ALA A 26 -5.85 13.37 -8.88
CA ALA A 26 -6.11 14.80 -8.71
C ALA A 26 -7.62 15.06 -8.78
N LEU A 27 -8.29 14.96 -7.65
CA LEU A 27 -9.70 15.29 -7.51
C LEU A 27 -9.85 16.78 -7.27
N HIS A 28 -10.89 17.40 -7.84
CA HIS A 28 -11.16 18.84 -7.68
C HIS A 28 -11.18 19.25 -6.21
N GLU A 29 -11.74 18.39 -5.35
CA GLU A 29 -11.93 18.64 -3.91
C GLU A 29 -10.61 18.74 -3.14
N ILE A 30 -9.55 18.11 -3.62
CA ILE A 30 -8.25 18.06 -2.94
C ILE A 30 -7.13 18.82 -3.67
N ASN A 31 -7.40 19.36 -4.87
CA ASN A 31 -6.38 20.01 -5.69
C ASN A 31 -5.63 21.13 -4.94
N ASN A 32 -6.34 21.91 -4.17
CA ASN A 32 -5.79 23.06 -3.44
C ASN A 32 -5.55 22.76 -1.95
N SER A 33 -5.76 21.53 -1.51
CA SER A 33 -5.61 21.17 -0.10
C SER A 33 -4.25 20.55 0.17
N PRO A 34 -3.36 21.23 0.90
CA PRO A 34 -2.07 20.66 1.29
C PRO A 34 -2.23 19.58 2.37
N VAL A 35 -3.33 19.60 3.10
CA VAL A 35 -3.67 18.65 4.17
C VAL A 35 -5.05 18.08 3.93
N ILE A 36 -5.20 16.78 4.06
CA ILE A 36 -6.48 16.09 3.99
C ILE A 36 -6.66 15.18 5.20
N GLU A 37 -7.92 14.97 5.59
CA GLU A 37 -8.31 14.00 6.61
C GLU A 37 -9.07 12.86 5.94
N THR A 38 -8.61 11.63 6.14
CA THR A 38 -9.28 10.43 5.65
C THR A 38 -9.97 9.72 6.80
N LEU A 39 -11.24 9.43 6.61
CA LEU A 39 -12.07 8.72 7.57
C LEU A 39 -12.26 7.28 7.11
N PHE A 40 -12.15 6.34 8.04
CA PHE A 40 -12.35 4.92 7.80
C PHE A 40 -13.58 4.44 8.56
N SER A 41 -14.51 3.82 7.86
CA SER A 41 -15.74 3.26 8.43
C SER A 41 -15.95 1.84 7.95
N SER A 42 -16.60 1.02 8.76
CA SER A 42 -17.09 -0.31 8.36
C SER A 42 -18.35 -0.24 7.52
N GLN A 43 -19.02 0.91 7.50
CA GLN A 43 -20.26 1.13 6.74
C GLN A 43 -19.96 2.02 5.54
N ARG A 44 -20.55 1.67 4.40
CA ARG A 44 -20.55 2.53 3.23
C ARG A 44 -21.62 3.61 3.42
N LEU A 45 -21.28 4.85 3.13
CA LEU A 45 -22.25 5.94 3.07
C LEU A 45 -23.03 5.89 1.78
N SER A 46 -24.31 6.27 1.87
CA SER A 46 -25.10 6.66 0.70
C SER A 46 -24.63 8.01 0.15
N GLU A 47 -24.90 8.25 -1.11
CA GLU A 47 -24.52 9.52 -1.76
C GLU A 47 -25.22 10.70 -1.06
N GLY A 48 -24.45 11.70 -0.64
CA GLY A 48 -24.95 12.88 0.09
C GLY A 48 -24.98 12.74 1.62
N GLU A 49 -24.73 11.57 2.18
CA GLU A 49 -24.64 11.39 3.63
C GLU A 49 -23.26 11.78 4.16
N SER A 50 -23.23 12.30 5.38
CA SER A 50 -21.99 12.63 6.12
C SER A 50 -21.74 11.62 7.23
N TYR A 51 -20.48 11.23 7.44
CA TYR A 51 -20.11 10.38 8.56
C TYR A 51 -20.35 11.08 9.90
N HIS A 52 -21.08 10.43 10.78
CA HIS A 52 -21.20 10.81 12.19
C HIS A 52 -20.09 10.15 13.00
N GLY A 53 -19.69 10.78 14.11
CA GLY A 53 -18.54 10.35 14.91
C GLY A 53 -18.56 8.88 15.38
N ALA A 54 -19.75 8.29 15.58
CA ALA A 54 -19.91 6.89 15.99
C ALA A 54 -19.56 5.88 14.89
N GLN A 55 -19.66 6.25 13.62
CA GLN A 55 -19.40 5.39 12.46
C GLN A 55 -17.91 5.36 12.08
N VAL A 56 -17.14 6.35 12.53
CA VAL A 56 -15.73 6.46 12.20
C VAL A 56 -14.92 5.55 13.12
N MET A 57 -14.31 4.53 12.52
CA MET A 57 -13.44 3.57 13.21
C MET A 57 -12.00 4.03 13.29
N ALA A 58 -11.55 4.80 12.31
CA ALA A 58 -10.21 5.38 12.29
C ALA A 58 -10.14 6.66 11.45
N THR A 59 -9.12 7.46 11.71
CA THR A 59 -8.77 8.65 10.94
C THR A 59 -7.29 8.67 10.65
N LEU A 60 -6.92 9.14 9.46
CA LEU A 60 -5.55 9.53 9.10
C LEU A 60 -5.55 10.97 8.62
N ILE A 61 -4.61 11.76 9.14
CA ILE A 61 -4.32 13.10 8.62
C ILE A 61 -3.10 12.98 7.73
N PHE A 62 -3.22 13.47 6.52
CA PHE A 62 -2.20 13.42 5.50
C PHE A 62 -1.74 14.82 5.11
N ILE A 63 -0.45 14.93 4.80
CA ILE A 63 0.15 16.08 4.13
C ILE A 63 0.54 15.69 2.70
N ARG A 64 0.31 16.58 1.75
CA ARG A 64 0.72 16.36 0.36
C ARG A 64 2.23 16.48 0.23
N LEU A 65 2.89 15.39 -0.23
CA LEU A 65 4.33 15.35 -0.49
C LEU A 65 4.69 15.87 -1.87
N ALA A 66 3.95 15.38 -2.88
CA ALA A 66 4.29 15.64 -4.27
C ALA A 66 3.06 15.55 -5.17
N VAL A 67 3.22 16.11 -6.35
CA VAL A 67 2.29 16.00 -7.48
C VAL A 67 3.05 15.37 -8.63
N GLN A 68 2.43 14.42 -9.31
CA GLN A 68 2.94 13.90 -10.56
C GLN A 68 1.89 14.09 -11.65
N SER A 69 2.28 14.71 -12.74
CA SER A 69 1.45 14.89 -13.93
C SER A 69 1.93 13.98 -15.04
N SER A 70 0.97 13.45 -15.79
CA SER A 70 1.19 12.55 -16.90
C SER A 70 0.13 12.76 -17.97
N ALA A 71 0.26 12.12 -19.13
CA ALA A 71 -0.74 12.20 -20.19
C ALA A 71 -2.13 11.67 -19.79
N GLY A 72 -2.19 10.76 -18.81
CA GLY A 72 -3.45 10.19 -18.28
C GLY A 72 -4.06 10.97 -17.12
N GLY A 73 -3.46 12.11 -16.72
CA GLY A 73 -3.92 12.94 -15.61
C GLY A 73 -2.86 13.16 -14.54
N SER A 74 -3.23 13.91 -13.52
CA SER A 74 -2.35 14.17 -12.37
C SER A 74 -2.78 13.33 -11.16
N PHE A 75 -1.82 13.03 -10.30
CA PHE A 75 -2.08 12.41 -9.01
C PHE A 75 -1.14 12.95 -7.94
N PHE A 76 -1.58 12.82 -6.70
CA PHE A 76 -0.91 13.33 -5.52
C PHE A 76 -0.39 12.20 -4.65
N TYR A 77 0.79 12.39 -4.10
CA TYR A 77 1.31 11.58 -3.00
C TYR A 77 1.04 12.28 -1.67
N PHE A 78 0.44 11.54 -0.74
CA PHE A 78 0.12 12.01 0.60
C PHE A 78 0.79 11.14 1.65
N GLU A 79 1.53 11.77 2.57
CA GLU A 79 2.12 11.11 3.73
C GLU A 79 1.23 11.31 4.95
N ALA A 80 0.93 10.23 5.67
CA ALA A 80 0.20 10.30 6.93
C ALA A 80 1.10 10.87 8.03
N ILE A 81 0.64 11.95 8.67
CA ILE A 81 1.35 12.60 9.77
C ILE A 81 0.72 12.28 11.13
N HIS A 82 -0.55 11.88 11.15
CA HIS A 82 -1.24 11.49 12.38
C HIS A 82 -2.31 10.44 12.11
N GLY A 83 -2.43 9.46 13.03
CA GLY A 83 -3.45 8.41 12.98
C GLY A 83 -4.12 8.20 14.33
N LYS A 84 -5.44 7.97 14.31
CA LYS A 84 -6.24 7.61 15.48
C LYS A 84 -7.22 6.51 15.08
N HIS A 85 -7.37 5.47 15.90
CA HIS A 85 -8.32 4.39 15.63
C HIS A 85 -9.00 3.88 16.91
N ARG A 86 -10.11 3.16 16.70
CA ARG A 86 -10.91 2.49 17.73
C ARG A 86 -11.06 0.98 17.45
N PHE A 87 -10.16 0.39 16.66
CA PHE A 87 -10.21 -1.04 16.31
C PHE A 87 -10.04 -1.95 17.52
N THR A 88 -9.30 -1.45 18.52
CA THR A 88 -9.00 -2.18 19.74
C THR A 88 -9.13 -1.25 20.95
N THR A 89 -9.27 -1.83 22.15
CA THR A 89 -9.32 -1.08 23.40
C THR A 89 -7.99 -0.37 23.68
N ALA A 90 -8.02 0.65 24.53
CA ALA A 90 -6.80 1.37 24.94
C ALA A 90 -5.74 0.44 25.55
N PHE A 91 -6.15 -0.59 26.30
CA PHE A 91 -5.26 -1.60 26.84
C PHE A 91 -4.52 -2.37 25.74
N HIS A 92 -5.24 -2.88 24.72
CA HIS A 92 -4.62 -3.59 23.61
C HIS A 92 -3.72 -2.68 22.76
N GLN A 93 -4.09 -1.40 22.60
CA GLN A 93 -3.22 -0.43 21.94
C GLN A 93 -1.90 -0.23 22.70
N GLY A 94 -1.97 -0.12 24.03
CA GLY A 94 -0.79 -0.02 24.89
C GLY A 94 0.11 -1.26 24.83
N ALA A 95 -0.50 -2.45 24.92
CA ALA A 95 0.21 -3.72 24.79
C ALA A 95 0.88 -3.87 23.41
N GLY A 96 0.19 -3.48 22.32
CA GLY A 96 0.74 -3.48 20.98
C GLY A 96 1.92 -2.51 20.82
N GLN A 97 1.85 -1.32 21.41
CA GLN A 97 2.98 -0.39 21.42
C GLN A 97 4.19 -0.92 22.19
N LEU A 98 3.95 -1.59 23.34
CA LEU A 98 5.01 -2.24 24.10
C LEU A 98 5.65 -3.36 23.28
N TYR A 99 4.84 -4.20 22.63
CA TYR A 99 5.33 -5.24 21.72
C TYR A 99 6.19 -4.65 20.59
N ASN A 100 5.70 -3.63 19.90
CA ASN A 100 6.47 -2.92 18.87
C ASN A 100 7.81 -2.39 19.41
N ARG A 101 7.81 -1.86 20.64
CA ARG A 101 9.03 -1.35 21.26
C ARG A 101 10.04 -2.44 21.62
N LEU A 102 9.59 -3.60 22.05
CA LEU A 102 10.46 -4.69 22.51
C LEU A 102 10.93 -5.56 21.34
N TYR A 103 10.04 -5.95 20.43
CA TYR A 103 10.31 -6.96 19.41
C TYR A 103 10.73 -6.39 18.05
N ASN A 104 10.27 -5.18 17.69
CA ASN A 104 10.63 -4.59 16.39
C ASN A 104 11.93 -3.81 16.39
N ARG A 105 12.70 -3.83 17.48
CA ARG A 105 14.06 -3.24 17.54
C ARG A 105 15.17 -4.19 17.12
N VAL A 106 14.85 -5.45 16.87
CA VAL A 106 15.84 -6.42 16.41
C VAL A 106 16.22 -6.18 14.95
N PRO A 107 17.46 -6.50 14.53
CA PRO A 107 17.87 -6.37 13.14
C PRO A 107 16.91 -7.08 12.18
N GLY A 108 16.57 -6.43 11.08
CA GLY A 108 15.64 -6.96 10.08
C GLY A 108 14.18 -6.52 10.27
N ASN A 109 13.78 -6.08 11.46
CA ASN A 109 12.46 -5.52 11.71
C ASN A 109 12.46 -3.99 11.60
N VAL A 110 11.28 -3.41 11.38
CA VAL A 110 11.08 -1.96 11.36
C VAL A 110 10.40 -1.53 12.66
N PHE A 111 11.13 -0.78 13.47
CA PHE A 111 10.56 -0.15 14.66
C PHE A 111 9.74 1.08 14.27
N LEU A 112 8.42 1.01 14.49
CA LEU A 112 7.48 2.08 14.17
C LEU A 112 7.37 3.05 15.35
N LYS A 113 8.01 4.21 15.27
CA LYS A 113 8.06 5.20 16.36
C LYS A 113 6.74 5.95 16.53
N GLY A 114 6.34 6.17 17.77
CA GLY A 114 5.24 7.08 18.13
C GLY A 114 3.92 6.76 17.43
N ASN A 115 3.35 7.77 16.80
CA ASN A 115 2.06 7.66 16.11
C ASN A 115 2.14 6.84 14.81
N LEU A 116 3.33 6.66 14.19
CA LEU A 116 3.50 5.85 12.99
C LEU A 116 2.99 4.42 13.18
N PHE A 117 3.16 3.84 14.38
CA PHE A 117 2.61 2.52 14.69
C PHE A 117 1.08 2.47 14.49
N LYS A 118 0.35 3.50 14.97
CA LYS A 118 -1.10 3.60 14.76
C LYS A 118 -1.47 3.83 13.31
N GLN A 119 -0.72 4.67 12.60
CA GLN A 119 -0.94 4.92 11.17
C GLN A 119 -0.80 3.63 10.37
N VAL A 120 0.23 2.83 10.63
CA VAL A 120 0.46 1.53 9.99
C VAL A 120 -0.68 0.56 10.32
N GLN A 121 -1.14 0.48 11.58
CA GLN A 121 -2.28 -0.35 11.95
C GLN A 121 -3.55 0.04 11.17
N ILE A 122 -3.80 1.34 10.97
CA ILE A 122 -4.94 1.83 10.19
C ILE A 122 -4.81 1.43 8.72
N ALA A 123 -3.65 1.69 8.12
CA ALA A 123 -3.40 1.37 6.72
C ALA A 123 -3.53 -0.14 6.46
N TYR A 124 -3.05 -0.99 7.37
CA TYR A 124 -3.16 -2.45 7.26
C TYR A 124 -4.53 -3.02 7.66
N ALA A 125 -5.43 -2.23 8.23
CA ALA A 125 -6.82 -2.63 8.43
C ALA A 125 -7.65 -2.59 7.14
N LEU A 126 -7.16 -1.92 6.08
CA LEU A 126 -7.78 -1.96 4.76
C LEU A 126 -7.48 -3.29 4.07
N ALA A 127 -8.53 -3.94 3.59
CA ALA A 127 -8.37 -5.11 2.74
C ALA A 127 -7.69 -4.71 1.42
N ARG A 128 -6.61 -5.41 1.07
CA ARG A 128 -5.86 -5.17 -0.16
C ARG A 128 -5.62 -6.46 -0.91
N LYS A 129 -5.62 -6.36 -2.23
CA LYS A 129 -5.17 -7.47 -3.07
C LYS A 129 -3.65 -7.59 -2.95
N ILE A 130 -3.16 -8.83 -2.95
CA ILE A 130 -1.74 -9.12 -3.12
C ILE A 130 -1.57 -9.52 -4.57
N CYS A 131 -0.69 -8.82 -5.29
CA CYS A 131 -0.29 -9.17 -6.64
C CYS A 131 1.07 -9.86 -6.61
N LEU A 132 1.26 -10.81 -7.52
CA LEU A 132 2.55 -11.38 -7.81
C LEU A 132 3.18 -10.58 -8.95
N ILE A 133 4.35 -10.04 -8.71
CA ILE A 133 5.16 -9.38 -9.75
C ILE A 133 6.10 -10.41 -10.33
N THR A 134 6.10 -10.51 -11.65
CA THR A 134 7.08 -11.29 -12.41
C THR A 134 7.96 -10.34 -13.21
N VAL A 135 9.25 -10.52 -13.07
CA VAL A 135 10.29 -9.84 -13.87
C VAL A 135 11.06 -10.93 -14.63
N GLU A 136 11.31 -10.70 -15.93
CA GLU A 136 12.06 -11.61 -16.79
C GLU A 136 13.20 -10.87 -17.49
N ARG A 137 14.37 -11.51 -17.57
CA ARG A 137 15.51 -11.04 -18.33
C ARG A 137 16.37 -12.24 -18.78
N GLN A 138 16.53 -12.38 -20.09
CA GLN A 138 17.41 -13.41 -20.68
C GLN A 138 17.05 -14.85 -20.27
N GLY A 139 15.75 -15.13 -20.12
CA GLY A 139 15.26 -16.44 -19.70
C GLY A 139 15.36 -16.71 -18.20
N LEU A 140 15.83 -15.74 -17.41
CA LEU A 140 15.82 -15.81 -15.96
C LEU A 140 14.67 -14.97 -15.40
N TYR A 141 14.12 -15.41 -14.29
CA TYR A 141 12.90 -14.85 -13.69
C TYR A 141 13.11 -14.49 -12.23
N ASN A 142 12.36 -13.50 -11.79
CA ASN A 142 12.11 -13.28 -10.37
C ASN A 142 10.60 -13.08 -10.16
N LEU A 143 10.07 -13.74 -9.14
CA LEU A 143 8.67 -13.68 -8.73
C LEU A 143 8.61 -13.27 -7.26
N PHE A 144 7.90 -12.20 -6.97
CA PHE A 144 7.74 -11.72 -5.60
C PHE A 144 6.38 -11.02 -5.41
N PRO A 145 5.74 -11.19 -4.23
CA PRO A 145 4.46 -10.54 -3.94
C PRO A 145 4.64 -9.08 -3.54
N THR A 146 3.61 -8.27 -3.83
CA THR A 146 3.45 -6.94 -3.26
C THR A 146 1.99 -6.67 -2.91
N ASP A 147 1.76 -5.93 -1.83
CA ASP A 147 0.49 -5.34 -1.42
C ASP A 147 0.52 -3.80 -1.48
N LEU A 148 1.66 -3.23 -1.87
CA LEU A 148 1.89 -1.79 -2.01
C LEU A 148 1.80 -1.41 -3.49
N HIS A 149 0.60 -1.43 -4.01
CA HIS A 149 0.33 -1.16 -5.41
C HIS A 149 -1.11 -0.67 -5.62
N GLY A 150 -1.38 -0.11 -6.80
CA GLY A 150 -2.74 0.24 -7.20
C GLY A 150 -2.79 1.11 -8.45
N MET A 151 -3.97 1.17 -9.04
CA MET A 151 -4.27 2.11 -10.12
C MET A 151 -4.62 3.46 -9.50
N VAL A 152 -4.05 4.55 -10.01
CA VAL A 152 -4.32 5.91 -9.52
C VAL A 152 -5.02 6.79 -10.54
N THR A 153 -4.82 6.53 -11.83
CA THR A 153 -5.53 7.17 -12.95
C THR A 153 -5.61 6.19 -14.11
N ASN A 154 -6.41 6.51 -15.12
CA ASN A 154 -6.49 5.69 -16.33
C ASN A 154 -5.11 5.56 -16.99
N GLY A 155 -4.61 4.35 -17.08
CA GLY A 155 -3.32 4.02 -17.67
C GLY A 155 -2.10 4.14 -16.75
N TYR A 156 -2.27 4.52 -15.48
CA TYR A 156 -1.17 4.59 -14.52
C TYR A 156 -1.39 3.67 -13.33
N TYR A 157 -0.49 2.71 -13.21
CA TYR A 157 -0.43 1.78 -12.11
C TYR A 157 0.85 2.02 -11.31
N ILE A 158 0.72 2.21 -10.01
CA ILE A 158 1.87 2.43 -9.11
C ILE A 158 2.19 1.14 -8.38
N ILE A 159 3.46 0.82 -8.31
CA ILE A 159 4.00 -0.21 -7.42
C ILE A 159 5.09 0.41 -6.56
N SER A 160 5.19 -0.02 -5.32
CA SER A 160 6.26 0.39 -4.43
C SER A 160 7.20 -0.78 -4.19
N LEU A 161 8.48 -0.52 -4.38
CA LEU A 161 9.55 -1.49 -4.16
C LEU A 161 10.54 -0.94 -3.15
N ARG A 162 11.17 -1.82 -2.39
CA ARG A 162 12.19 -1.43 -1.43
C ARG A 162 13.39 -0.81 -2.15
N ASN A 163 13.73 0.41 -1.80
CA ASN A 163 14.95 1.06 -2.30
C ASN A 163 16.18 0.26 -1.91
N GLY A 164 17.10 0.04 -2.87
CA GLY A 164 18.28 -0.82 -2.71
C GLY A 164 17.96 -2.32 -2.62
N GLY A 165 16.72 -2.73 -2.90
CA GLY A 165 16.36 -4.14 -3.06
C GLY A 165 16.65 -4.63 -4.48
N MET A 166 17.06 -5.89 -4.62
CA MET A 166 17.35 -6.48 -5.94
C MET A 166 16.17 -6.43 -6.90
N ALA A 167 14.94 -6.63 -6.40
CA ALA A 167 13.72 -6.50 -7.21
C ALA A 167 13.57 -5.10 -7.83
N CYS A 168 13.90 -4.04 -7.09
CA CYS A 168 13.87 -2.68 -7.61
C CYS A 168 14.87 -2.51 -8.76
N GLU A 169 16.10 -2.98 -8.58
CA GLU A 169 17.13 -2.94 -9.63
C GLU A 169 16.72 -3.74 -10.87
N GLN A 170 16.19 -4.94 -10.68
CA GLN A 170 15.70 -5.80 -11.76
C GLN A 170 14.60 -5.12 -12.57
N VAL A 171 13.60 -4.54 -11.90
CA VAL A 171 12.52 -3.79 -12.57
C VAL A 171 13.07 -2.58 -13.34
N MET A 172 13.99 -1.82 -12.75
CA MET A 172 14.60 -0.66 -13.41
C MET A 172 15.43 -1.05 -14.64
N GLN A 173 16.09 -2.20 -14.60
CA GLN A 173 16.87 -2.71 -15.74
C GLN A 173 15.99 -3.25 -16.86
N THR A 174 14.95 -3.99 -16.54
CA THR A 174 14.05 -4.61 -17.53
C THR A 174 13.03 -3.63 -18.08
N LYS A 175 12.63 -2.62 -17.29
CA LYS A 175 11.55 -1.66 -17.60
C LYS A 175 10.23 -2.34 -17.97
N ARG A 176 10.08 -3.61 -17.61
CA ARG A 176 8.92 -4.43 -17.93
C ARG A 176 8.62 -5.37 -16.76
N ILE A 177 7.35 -5.47 -16.40
CA ILE A 177 6.85 -6.40 -15.38
C ILE A 177 5.55 -7.02 -15.84
N VAL A 178 5.22 -8.17 -15.29
CA VAL A 178 3.89 -8.75 -15.35
C VAL A 178 3.30 -8.74 -13.96
N LEU A 179 2.06 -8.28 -13.84
CA LEU A 179 1.29 -8.29 -12.61
C LEU A 179 0.23 -9.38 -12.70
N SER A 180 0.26 -10.33 -11.78
CA SER A 180 -0.71 -11.42 -11.72
C SER A 180 -1.50 -11.34 -10.42
N GLU A 181 -2.83 -11.36 -10.54
CA GLU A 181 -3.72 -11.55 -9.38
C GLU A 181 -3.72 -13.04 -9.05
N MET A 182 -3.59 -13.35 -7.75
CA MET A 182 -3.52 -14.73 -7.29
C MET A 182 -4.80 -15.12 -6.56
N HIS A 183 -5.23 -16.36 -6.79
CA HIS A 183 -6.35 -16.92 -6.03
C HIS A 183 -5.98 -17.05 -4.54
N SER A 184 -6.93 -16.80 -3.65
CA SER A 184 -6.71 -16.82 -2.20
C SER A 184 -6.16 -18.15 -1.66
N SER A 185 -6.46 -19.29 -2.32
CA SER A 185 -5.92 -20.58 -1.94
C SER A 185 -4.40 -20.69 -2.08
N ALA A 186 -3.79 -19.88 -2.94
CA ALA A 186 -2.33 -19.86 -3.18
C ALA A 186 -1.54 -19.03 -2.16
N TYR A 187 -2.19 -18.48 -1.12
CA TYR A 187 -1.57 -17.50 -0.22
C TYR A 187 -0.25 -17.98 0.42
N ARG A 188 -0.15 -19.25 0.80
CA ARG A 188 1.08 -19.81 1.41
C ARG A 188 2.26 -19.79 0.44
N GLN A 189 2.01 -20.17 -0.81
CA GLN A 189 3.02 -20.16 -1.87
C GLN A 189 3.46 -18.72 -2.16
N VAL A 190 2.49 -17.81 -2.28
CA VAL A 190 2.74 -16.38 -2.51
C VAL A 190 3.58 -15.77 -1.38
N TYR A 191 3.22 -16.01 -0.11
CA TYR A 191 4.01 -15.54 1.03
C TYR A 191 5.41 -16.14 1.05
N GLY A 192 5.57 -17.40 0.65
CA GLY A 192 6.87 -18.06 0.52
C GLY A 192 7.84 -17.35 -0.44
N LEU A 193 7.30 -16.62 -1.42
CA LEU A 193 8.08 -15.83 -2.39
C LEU A 193 8.49 -14.44 -1.86
N GLY A 194 8.01 -14.02 -0.69
CA GLY A 194 8.29 -12.69 -0.15
C GLY A 194 9.77 -12.35 -0.04
N LYS A 195 10.63 -13.34 0.24
CA LYS A 195 12.10 -13.16 0.31
C LYS A 195 12.77 -12.88 -1.05
N ASN A 196 12.07 -13.18 -2.15
CA ASN A 196 12.65 -13.08 -3.50
C ASN A 196 12.92 -11.63 -3.92
N HIS A 197 12.27 -10.64 -3.27
CA HIS A 197 12.58 -9.23 -3.54
C HIS A 197 14.05 -8.84 -3.23
N MET A 198 14.77 -9.68 -2.47
CA MET A 198 16.21 -9.51 -2.17
C MET A 198 17.08 -10.59 -2.84
N GLN A 199 16.57 -11.32 -3.83
CA GLN A 199 17.29 -12.42 -4.47
C GLN A 199 17.54 -12.16 -5.96
N PRO A 200 18.60 -12.76 -6.53
CA PRO A 200 18.85 -12.73 -7.97
C PRO A 200 17.72 -13.47 -8.73
N MET A 201 17.63 -13.17 -10.02
CA MET A 201 16.81 -13.92 -10.96
C MET A 201 17.29 -15.37 -11.06
N LYS A 202 16.36 -16.29 -11.32
CA LYS A 202 16.57 -17.74 -11.34
C LYS A 202 15.83 -18.36 -12.52
N ASP A 203 16.14 -19.61 -12.79
CA ASP A 203 15.36 -20.42 -13.73
C ASP A 203 13.92 -20.54 -13.26
N ILE A 204 12.98 -20.49 -14.23
CA ILE A 204 11.52 -20.52 -13.94
C ILE A 204 11.11 -21.79 -13.21
N THR A 205 11.78 -22.90 -13.47
CA THR A 205 11.50 -24.21 -12.84
C THR A 205 11.74 -24.23 -11.33
N THR A 206 12.47 -23.21 -10.80
CA THR A 206 12.72 -23.09 -9.36
C THR A 206 11.54 -22.49 -8.59
N PHE A 207 10.51 -22.00 -9.28
CA PHE A 207 9.33 -21.39 -8.66
C PHE A 207 8.18 -22.40 -8.55
N PRO A 208 7.31 -22.25 -7.53
CA PRO A 208 6.18 -23.16 -7.32
C PRO A 208 5.04 -23.00 -8.33
N PHE A 209 5.13 -22.00 -9.22
CA PHE A 209 4.14 -21.70 -10.25
C PHE A 209 4.76 -21.99 -11.63
N GLY A 210 4.02 -22.72 -12.48
CA GLY A 210 4.37 -22.84 -13.89
C GLY A 210 4.24 -21.47 -14.59
N ALA A 211 5.14 -21.18 -15.53
CA ALA A 211 4.95 -20.06 -16.44
C ALA A 211 3.92 -20.49 -17.49
N GLU A 212 2.66 -20.09 -17.34
CA GLU A 212 1.76 -20.05 -18.46
C GLU A 212 2.18 -18.87 -19.33
N THR A 213 2.81 -19.14 -20.44
CA THR A 213 3.03 -18.14 -21.49
C THR A 213 1.69 -17.85 -22.13
N SER A 214 1.06 -16.72 -21.80
CA SER A 214 -0.01 -16.19 -22.62
C SER A 214 0.58 -15.80 -23.97
N ASN A 215 0.24 -16.53 -25.01
CA ASN A 215 0.44 -16.14 -26.39
C ASN A 215 -0.30 -14.85 -26.74
#